data_6e1f6fd05c6493ca05eac4dfc71799dc
#
_entry.id   6e1f6fd05c6493ca05eac4dfc71799dc
#
_cell.length_a   1.000
_cell.length_b   1.000
_cell.length_c   1.000
_cell.angle_alpha   90.00
_cell.angle_beta   90.00
_cell.angle_gamma   90.00
#
_symmetry.space_group_name_H-M   'P 1'
#
loop_
_entity.id
_entity.type
_entity.pdbx_description
1 polymer ?
#
loop_
_entity_poly.entity_id
_entity_poly.type
_entity_poly.pdbx_seq_one_letter_code
_entity_poly.pdbx_strand_id
1 'polypeptide(L)'
;MLYAFDFDGTLTTRDTLPLFIAHARGRCSLLFGLLLYSPLLILMKLHLADNGRTKERLFGYFFRGMLERDFDAHCASFARTHTGILRKEGLRTIQRALDNGDYVIVLSASIDRWVQPILSQYFTPLKPHQFSVIGTQIEVVDGRLTGRFATPNCYGPEKVRRLKEWGDLEGMCIIAYGDSRGDKELLAYANEGHYKPFR
;
A
#
# COMPACT_ATOMS: atom_id res chain seq x y z
N MET A 1 11.36 19.10 3.85
CA MET A 1 10.26 18.48 4.60
C MET A 1 10.08 17.04 4.16
N LEU A 2 9.31 16.23 4.89
CA LEU A 2 8.94 14.86 4.51
C LEU A 2 7.42 14.72 4.48
N TYR A 3 6.91 14.31 3.34
CA TYR A 3 5.48 14.04 3.14
C TYR A 3 5.24 12.53 3.17
N ALA A 4 4.45 12.05 4.12
CA ALA A 4 4.12 10.65 4.31
C ALA A 4 2.65 10.39 3.93
N PHE A 5 2.41 9.51 2.97
CA PHE A 5 1.06 9.20 2.49
C PHE A 5 0.69 7.75 2.76
N ASP A 6 -0.53 7.51 3.22
CA ASP A 6 -1.18 6.25 2.98
C ASP A 6 -1.61 6.12 1.51
N PHE A 7 -1.87 4.90 1.05
CA PHE A 7 -2.23 4.65 -0.34
C PHE A 7 -3.72 4.37 -0.52
N ASP A 8 -4.22 3.25 0.03
CA ASP A 8 -5.60 2.79 -0.19
C ASP A 8 -6.61 3.67 0.54
N GLY A 9 -7.54 4.32 -0.22
CA GLY A 9 -8.51 5.25 0.35
C GLY A 9 -7.98 6.67 0.53
N THR A 10 -6.66 6.87 0.62
CA THR A 10 -5.99 8.18 0.68
C THR A 10 -5.61 8.67 -0.70
N LEU A 11 -4.65 8.03 -1.37
CA LEU A 11 -4.25 8.34 -2.75
C LEU A 11 -5.17 7.67 -3.78
N THR A 12 -5.90 6.64 -3.39
CA THR A 12 -6.87 5.93 -4.23
C THR A 12 -8.30 6.16 -3.77
N THR A 13 -9.26 5.93 -4.65
CA THR A 13 -10.70 5.98 -4.36
C THR A 13 -11.24 4.64 -3.87
N ARG A 14 -10.45 3.56 -3.95
CA ARG A 14 -10.84 2.18 -3.64
C ARG A 14 -9.65 1.42 -3.05
N ASP A 15 -9.95 0.38 -2.27
CA ASP A 15 -8.96 -0.60 -1.81
C ASP A 15 -8.43 -1.41 -3.01
N THR A 16 -7.11 -1.46 -3.15
CA THR A 16 -6.46 -2.09 -4.30
C THR A 16 -6.34 -3.60 -4.18
N LEU A 17 -6.37 -4.20 -3.00
CA LEU A 17 -6.27 -5.66 -2.86
C LEU A 17 -7.40 -6.42 -3.58
N PRO A 18 -8.70 -6.11 -3.38
CA PRO A 18 -9.77 -6.76 -4.13
C PRO A 18 -9.68 -6.48 -5.64
N LEU A 19 -9.30 -5.26 -6.03
CA LEU A 19 -9.15 -4.90 -7.44
C LEU A 19 -8.02 -5.71 -8.10
N PHE A 20 -6.87 -5.86 -7.42
CA PHE A 20 -5.75 -6.64 -7.89
C PHE A 20 -6.10 -8.13 -8.02
N ILE A 21 -6.79 -8.69 -7.03
CA ILE A 21 -7.27 -10.09 -7.11
C ILE A 21 -8.21 -10.26 -8.31
N ALA A 22 -9.17 -9.35 -8.50
CA ALA A 22 -10.08 -9.41 -9.65
C ALA A 22 -9.35 -9.30 -10.99
N HIS A 23 -8.30 -8.47 -11.06
CA HIS A 23 -7.47 -8.31 -12.25
C HIS A 23 -6.64 -9.57 -12.56
N ALA A 24 -5.99 -10.15 -11.55
CA ALA A 24 -5.08 -11.27 -11.73
C ALA A 24 -5.78 -12.65 -11.82
N ARG A 25 -6.93 -12.81 -11.14
CA ARG A 25 -7.62 -14.10 -10.98
C ARG A 25 -9.05 -14.12 -11.51
N GLY A 26 -9.56 -12.95 -11.91
CA GLY A 26 -10.93 -12.80 -12.38
C GLY A 26 -11.95 -12.54 -11.27
N ARG A 27 -13.07 -11.92 -11.65
CA ARG A 27 -14.13 -11.50 -10.71
C ARG A 27 -14.82 -12.68 -10.04
N CYS A 28 -15.05 -13.78 -10.76
CA CYS A 28 -15.70 -14.97 -10.19
C CYS A 28 -14.82 -15.60 -9.09
N SER A 29 -13.51 -15.69 -9.33
CA SER A 29 -12.55 -16.18 -8.33
C SER A 29 -12.52 -15.28 -7.10
N LEU A 30 -12.50 -13.96 -7.29
CA LEU A 30 -12.59 -13.00 -6.18
C LEU A 30 -13.85 -13.22 -5.34
N LEU A 31 -15.04 -13.31 -5.98
CA LEU A 31 -16.32 -13.49 -5.29
C LEU A 31 -16.32 -14.79 -4.48
N PHE A 32 -15.84 -15.89 -5.06
CA PHE A 32 -15.75 -17.17 -4.37
C PHE A 32 -14.80 -17.10 -3.17
N GLY A 33 -13.61 -16.49 -3.33
CA GLY A 33 -12.68 -16.31 -2.23
C GLY A 33 -13.23 -15.41 -1.13
N LEU A 34 -13.90 -14.31 -1.47
CA LEU A 34 -14.54 -13.44 -0.48
C LEU A 34 -15.67 -14.17 0.28
N LEU A 35 -16.45 -15.02 -0.40
CA LEU A 35 -17.46 -15.82 0.25
C LEU A 35 -16.82 -16.83 1.21
N LEU A 36 -15.80 -17.55 0.78
CA LEU A 36 -15.08 -18.53 1.60
C LEU A 36 -14.45 -17.90 2.85
N TYR A 37 -13.86 -16.71 2.70
CA TYR A 37 -13.18 -15.98 3.78
C TYR A 37 -14.11 -15.01 4.51
N SER A 38 -15.41 -14.93 4.17
CA SER A 38 -16.34 -13.97 4.77
C SER A 38 -16.40 -14.04 6.30
N PRO A 39 -16.39 -15.20 6.99
CA PRO A 39 -16.38 -15.21 8.44
C PRO A 39 -15.13 -14.54 9.01
N LEU A 40 -13.96 -14.81 8.43
CA LEU A 40 -12.70 -14.23 8.88
C LEU A 40 -12.62 -12.72 8.60
N LEU A 41 -13.14 -12.27 7.45
CA LEU A 41 -13.21 -10.87 7.08
C LEU A 41 -14.18 -10.09 7.99
N ILE A 42 -15.29 -10.70 8.39
CA ILE A 42 -16.22 -10.11 9.38
C ILE A 42 -15.53 -9.97 10.73
N LEU A 43 -14.86 -11.03 11.23
CA LEU A 43 -14.11 -10.98 12.49
C LEU A 43 -13.01 -9.91 12.45
N MET A 44 -12.30 -9.79 11.33
CA MET A 44 -11.30 -8.73 11.13
C MET A 44 -11.94 -7.34 11.20
N LYS A 45 -13.09 -7.13 10.56
CA LYS A 45 -13.81 -5.85 10.56
C LYS A 45 -14.35 -5.51 11.97
N LEU A 46 -14.71 -6.51 12.76
CA LEU A 46 -15.10 -6.38 14.16
C LEU A 46 -13.89 -6.26 15.10
N HIS A 47 -12.68 -6.26 14.59
CA HIS A 47 -11.42 -6.24 15.36
C HIS A 47 -11.20 -7.48 16.26
N LEU A 48 -11.87 -8.57 15.98
CA LEU A 48 -11.71 -9.87 16.66
C LEU A 48 -10.68 -10.78 16.00
N ALA A 49 -10.20 -10.42 14.82
CA ALA A 49 -9.13 -11.10 14.11
C ALA A 49 -8.06 -10.10 13.66
N ASP A 50 -6.80 -10.57 13.62
CA ASP A 50 -5.65 -9.78 13.18
C ASP A 50 -5.76 -9.42 11.69
N ASN A 51 -5.56 -8.14 11.38
CA ASN A 51 -5.67 -7.61 10.02
C ASN A 51 -4.60 -8.20 9.09
N GLY A 52 -3.35 -8.24 9.55
CA GLY A 52 -2.23 -8.73 8.75
C GLY A 52 -2.36 -10.21 8.42
N ARG A 53 -2.64 -11.04 9.44
CA ARG A 53 -2.84 -12.50 9.24
C ARG A 53 -4.05 -12.81 8.35
N THR A 54 -5.12 -12.02 8.46
CA THR A 54 -6.30 -12.19 7.61
C THR A 54 -5.98 -11.86 6.15
N LYS A 55 -5.31 -10.74 5.91
CA LYS A 55 -4.85 -10.36 4.57
C LYS A 55 -3.86 -11.37 4.00
N GLU A 56 -2.91 -11.85 4.79
CA GLU A 56 -1.95 -12.88 4.38
C GLU A 56 -2.63 -14.19 3.96
N ARG A 57 -3.59 -14.68 4.75
CA ARG A 57 -4.36 -15.88 4.41
C ARG A 57 -5.14 -15.71 3.10
N LEU A 58 -5.81 -14.57 2.94
CA LEU A 58 -6.54 -14.26 1.71
C LEU A 58 -5.59 -14.17 0.52
N PHE A 59 -4.44 -13.48 0.67
CA PHE A 59 -3.40 -13.40 -0.34
C PHE A 59 -2.87 -14.79 -0.72
N GLY A 60 -2.56 -15.61 0.28
CA GLY A 60 -2.06 -16.97 0.09
C GLY A 60 -3.05 -17.87 -0.66
N TYR A 61 -4.35 -17.72 -0.40
CA TYR A 61 -5.38 -18.46 -1.13
C TYR A 61 -5.34 -18.19 -2.64
N PHE A 62 -5.12 -16.93 -3.03
CA PHE A 62 -5.10 -16.56 -4.45
C PHE A 62 -3.75 -16.75 -5.14
N PHE A 63 -2.64 -16.56 -4.43
CA PHE A 63 -1.35 -16.38 -5.07
C PHE A 63 -0.27 -17.40 -4.68
N ARG A 64 -0.50 -18.27 -3.69
CA ARG A 64 0.45 -19.32 -3.33
C ARG A 64 0.80 -20.19 -4.55
N GLY A 65 2.11 -20.41 -4.78
CA GLY A 65 2.64 -21.23 -5.88
C GLY A 65 2.71 -20.52 -7.23
N MET A 66 2.18 -19.30 -7.36
CA MET A 66 2.35 -18.50 -8.58
C MET A 66 3.83 -18.20 -8.80
N LEU A 67 4.28 -18.26 -10.06
CA LEU A 67 5.62 -17.81 -10.40
C LEU A 67 5.78 -16.31 -10.15
N GLU A 68 6.90 -15.91 -9.59
CA GLU A 68 7.19 -14.50 -9.30
C GLU A 68 7.08 -13.62 -10.55
N ARG A 69 7.66 -14.06 -11.68
CA ARG A 69 7.57 -13.35 -12.96
C ARG A 69 6.13 -13.12 -13.44
N ASP A 70 5.24 -14.08 -13.19
CA ASP A 70 3.83 -13.99 -13.61
C ASP A 70 3.09 -13.01 -12.70
N PHE A 71 3.40 -13.02 -11.40
CA PHE A 71 2.87 -12.04 -10.45
C PHE A 71 3.32 -10.62 -10.81
N ASP A 72 4.60 -10.41 -11.13
CA ASP A 72 5.12 -9.12 -11.54
C ASP A 72 4.51 -8.64 -12.86
N ALA A 73 4.23 -9.55 -13.80
CA ALA A 73 3.49 -9.24 -15.02
C ALA A 73 2.06 -8.75 -14.72
N HIS A 74 1.37 -9.38 -13.75
CA HIS A 74 0.06 -8.89 -13.27
C HIS A 74 0.18 -7.51 -12.60
N CYS A 75 1.22 -7.27 -11.79
CA CYS A 75 1.46 -5.96 -11.16
C CYS A 75 1.66 -4.87 -12.22
N ALA A 76 2.50 -5.12 -13.22
CA ALA A 76 2.74 -4.18 -14.31
C ALA A 76 1.47 -3.93 -15.16
N SER A 77 0.68 -4.97 -15.44
CA SER A 77 -0.59 -4.84 -16.15
C SER A 77 -1.62 -4.07 -15.35
N PHE A 78 -1.73 -4.35 -14.06
CA PHE A 78 -2.62 -3.65 -13.13
C PHE A 78 -2.30 -2.15 -13.07
N ALA A 79 -1.02 -1.80 -12.96
CA ALA A 79 -0.56 -0.42 -12.95
C ALA A 79 -0.98 0.36 -14.19
N ARG A 80 -0.91 -0.25 -15.38
CA ARG A 80 -1.33 0.39 -16.64
C ARG A 80 -2.84 0.56 -16.76
N THR A 81 -3.64 -0.35 -16.22
CA THR A 81 -5.08 -0.41 -16.47
C THR A 81 -5.93 0.23 -15.36
N HIS A 82 -5.36 0.50 -14.18
CA HIS A 82 -6.11 0.98 -13.01
C HIS A 82 -5.72 2.39 -12.56
N THR A 83 -5.20 3.21 -13.47
CA THR A 83 -4.82 4.61 -13.17
C THR A 83 -6.02 5.49 -12.74
N GLY A 84 -7.21 5.18 -13.22
CA GLY A 84 -8.44 5.93 -12.92
C GLY A 84 -8.90 5.88 -11.45
N ILE A 85 -8.26 5.04 -10.60
CA ILE A 85 -8.56 5.00 -9.17
C ILE A 85 -7.80 6.06 -8.37
N LEU A 86 -6.78 6.69 -8.95
CA LEU A 86 -5.93 7.65 -8.26
C LEU A 86 -6.63 9.01 -8.09
N ARG A 87 -6.49 9.58 -6.91
CA ARG A 87 -7.04 10.90 -6.59
C ARG A 87 -6.11 11.98 -7.14
N LYS A 88 -6.63 12.79 -8.05
CA LYS A 88 -5.87 13.85 -8.72
C LYS A 88 -5.22 14.84 -7.73
N GLU A 89 -5.92 15.18 -6.65
CA GLU A 89 -5.39 16.12 -5.67
C GLU A 89 -4.23 15.53 -4.85
N GLY A 90 -4.30 14.22 -4.52
CA GLY A 90 -3.19 13.50 -3.91
C GLY A 90 -1.94 13.49 -4.80
N LEU A 91 -2.13 13.20 -6.11
CA LEU A 91 -1.02 13.25 -7.08
C LEU A 91 -0.41 14.66 -7.20
N ARG A 92 -1.26 15.70 -7.23
CA ARG A 92 -0.78 17.10 -7.27
C ARG A 92 0.01 17.48 -6.01
N THR A 93 -0.43 17.01 -4.85
CA THR A 93 0.26 17.27 -3.58
C THR A 93 1.64 16.60 -3.57
N ILE A 94 1.73 15.36 -4.04
CA ILE A 94 3.01 14.67 -4.21
C ILE A 94 3.91 15.44 -5.19
N GLN A 95 3.38 15.83 -6.36
CA GLN A 95 4.17 16.54 -7.37
C GLN A 95 4.74 17.85 -6.83
N ARG A 96 3.91 18.67 -6.15
CA ARG A 96 4.36 19.92 -5.52
C ARG A 96 5.47 19.69 -4.49
N ALA A 97 5.35 18.64 -3.66
CA ALA A 97 6.39 18.30 -2.70
C ALA A 97 7.71 17.94 -3.41
N LEU A 98 7.65 17.13 -4.46
CA LEU A 98 8.83 16.76 -5.25
C LEU A 98 9.47 17.98 -5.95
N ASP A 99 8.66 18.85 -6.55
CA ASP A 99 9.12 20.07 -7.23
C ASP A 99 9.80 21.04 -6.26
N ASN A 100 9.34 21.11 -5.02
CA ASN A 100 9.97 21.88 -3.94
C ASN A 100 11.26 21.25 -3.41
N GLY A 101 11.66 20.08 -3.90
CA GLY A 101 12.83 19.34 -3.41
C GLY A 101 12.61 18.60 -2.09
N ASP A 102 11.36 18.48 -1.63
CA ASP A 102 10.98 17.75 -0.43
C ASP A 102 11.02 16.22 -0.68
N TYR A 103 10.99 15.45 0.41
CA TYR A 103 10.91 14.00 0.35
C TYR A 103 9.45 13.53 0.43
N VAL A 104 9.15 12.47 -0.29
CA VAL A 104 7.83 11.83 -0.30
C VAL A 104 7.98 10.34 -0.04
N ILE A 105 7.21 9.83 0.91
CA ILE A 105 7.13 8.41 1.21
C ILE A 105 5.66 7.95 1.20
N VAL A 106 5.39 6.86 0.51
CA VAL A 106 4.08 6.20 0.53
C VAL A 106 4.18 4.94 1.39
N LEU A 107 3.41 4.89 2.49
CA LEU A 107 3.40 3.79 3.46
C LEU A 107 2.07 3.05 3.35
N SER A 108 2.07 1.84 2.81
CA SER A 108 0.84 1.11 2.48
C SER A 108 0.77 -0.28 3.09
N ALA A 109 -0.42 -0.64 3.59
CA ALA A 109 -0.74 -2.02 3.95
C ALA A 109 -0.95 -2.92 2.72
N SER A 110 -0.97 -2.36 1.52
CA SER A 110 -0.95 -3.10 0.26
C SER A 110 0.46 -3.56 -0.11
N ILE A 111 0.54 -4.52 -1.03
CA ILE A 111 1.83 -5.07 -1.46
C ILE A 111 2.56 -4.04 -2.33
N ASP A 112 3.81 -3.75 -2.00
CA ASP A 112 4.64 -2.77 -2.69
C ASP A 112 4.80 -3.06 -4.19
N ARG A 113 4.85 -4.32 -4.59
CA ARG A 113 5.02 -4.75 -5.98
C ARG A 113 3.94 -4.28 -6.95
N TRP A 114 2.71 -3.98 -6.49
CA TRP A 114 1.72 -3.30 -7.35
C TRP A 114 1.58 -1.81 -7.06
N VAL A 115 1.86 -1.35 -5.83
CA VAL A 115 1.79 0.08 -5.50
C VAL A 115 2.89 0.86 -6.21
N GLN A 116 4.12 0.37 -6.15
CA GLN A 116 5.29 0.99 -6.78
C GLN A 116 5.08 1.27 -8.29
N PRO A 117 4.71 0.28 -9.14
CA PRO A 117 4.54 0.53 -10.57
C PRO A 117 3.38 1.50 -10.88
N ILE A 118 2.32 1.53 -10.05
CA ILE A 118 1.23 2.48 -10.24
C ILE A 118 1.73 3.92 -10.07
N LEU A 119 2.48 4.20 -9.03
CA LEU A 119 2.94 5.56 -8.71
C LEU A 119 4.14 6.00 -9.56
N SER A 120 5.05 5.08 -9.89
CA SER A 120 6.23 5.38 -10.71
C SER A 120 5.92 5.88 -12.13
N GLN A 121 4.67 5.73 -12.59
CA GLN A 121 4.24 6.30 -13.88
C GLN A 121 4.03 7.81 -13.83
N TYR A 122 3.88 8.38 -12.63
CA TYR A 122 3.50 9.79 -12.45
C TYR A 122 4.66 10.66 -11.97
N PHE A 123 5.67 10.06 -11.33
CA PHE A 123 6.69 10.83 -10.64
C PHE A 123 8.10 10.44 -11.10
N THR A 124 8.89 11.45 -11.46
CA THR A 124 10.31 11.31 -11.75
C THR A 124 11.08 12.08 -10.65
N PRO A 125 11.68 11.37 -9.69
CA PRO A 125 12.43 12.02 -8.61
C PRO A 125 13.64 12.80 -9.16
N LEU A 126 13.90 13.98 -8.61
CA LEU A 126 15.05 14.83 -8.98
C LEU A 126 16.35 14.38 -8.29
N LYS A 127 16.24 13.65 -7.19
CA LYS A 127 17.38 13.17 -6.39
C LYS A 127 17.11 11.75 -5.85
N PRO A 128 18.17 10.98 -5.51
CA PRO A 128 18.00 9.66 -4.88
C PRO A 128 17.13 9.74 -3.63
N HIS A 129 16.31 8.70 -3.43
CA HIS A 129 15.40 8.55 -2.28
C HIS A 129 14.36 9.67 -2.08
N GLN A 130 14.23 10.62 -3.01
CA GLN A 130 13.25 11.70 -2.91
C GLN A 130 11.81 11.17 -2.93
N PHE A 131 11.55 10.08 -3.66
CA PHE A 131 10.27 9.38 -3.69
C PHE A 131 10.46 7.91 -3.34
N SER A 132 9.74 7.42 -2.35
CA SER A 132 9.82 6.04 -1.88
C SER A 132 8.44 5.44 -1.67
N VAL A 133 8.28 4.16 -1.99
CA VAL A 133 7.08 3.37 -1.67
C VAL A 133 7.49 2.22 -0.77
N ILE A 134 6.88 2.14 0.40
CA ILE A 134 7.06 1.08 1.39
C ILE A 134 5.70 0.42 1.63
N GLY A 135 5.55 -0.79 1.11
CA GLY A 135 4.37 -1.61 1.30
C GLY A 135 4.65 -2.85 2.15
N THR A 136 3.64 -3.70 2.26
CA THR A 136 3.82 -5.05 2.75
C THR A 136 4.57 -5.86 1.69
N GLN A 137 5.60 -6.62 2.09
CA GLN A 137 6.39 -7.44 1.18
C GLN A 137 5.94 -8.89 1.22
N ILE A 138 6.00 -9.56 0.06
CA ILE A 138 5.63 -10.96 -0.10
C ILE A 138 6.86 -11.84 -0.07
N GLU A 139 6.70 -13.06 0.47
CA GLU A 139 7.76 -14.05 0.50
C GLU A 139 7.79 -14.85 -0.80
N VAL A 140 9.00 -14.95 -1.37
CA VAL A 140 9.30 -15.76 -2.58
C VAL A 140 10.39 -16.76 -2.25
N VAL A 141 10.15 -18.01 -2.62
CA VAL A 141 11.14 -19.11 -2.49
C VAL A 141 11.18 -19.84 -3.81
N ASP A 142 12.36 -20.09 -4.34
CA ASP A 142 12.61 -20.76 -5.62
C ASP A 142 11.79 -20.17 -6.78
N GLY A 143 11.67 -18.83 -6.83
CA GLY A 143 10.96 -18.10 -7.87
C GLY A 143 9.42 -18.27 -7.82
N ARG A 144 8.88 -18.74 -6.68
CA ARG A 144 7.43 -18.89 -6.46
C ARG A 144 7.00 -18.20 -5.18
N LEU A 145 5.82 -17.61 -5.22
CA LEU A 145 5.18 -17.02 -4.06
C LEU A 145 4.79 -18.14 -3.07
N THR A 146 5.21 -17.99 -1.82
CA THR A 146 4.81 -18.92 -0.74
C THR A 146 3.39 -18.69 -0.27
N GLY A 147 2.83 -17.52 -0.57
CA GLY A 147 1.55 -17.04 -0.07
C GLY A 147 1.64 -16.39 1.31
N ARG A 148 2.85 -16.20 1.83
CA ARG A 148 3.14 -15.50 3.08
C ARG A 148 3.66 -14.09 2.81
N PHE A 149 3.62 -13.27 3.85
CA PHE A 149 4.31 -11.99 3.85
C PHE A 149 5.73 -12.15 4.40
N ALA A 150 6.69 -11.52 3.71
CA ALA A 150 8.09 -11.46 4.15
C ALA A 150 8.28 -10.44 5.27
N THR A 151 7.34 -9.51 5.40
CA THR A 151 7.37 -8.44 6.41
C THR A 151 6.03 -8.34 7.11
N PRO A 152 5.98 -7.76 8.34
CA PRO A 152 4.71 -7.41 8.95
C PRO A 152 3.85 -6.53 8.03
N ASN A 153 2.52 -6.65 8.11
CA ASN A 153 1.59 -5.79 7.37
C ASN A 153 1.84 -4.32 7.74
N CYS A 154 2.12 -3.48 6.76
CA CYS A 154 2.44 -2.05 6.95
C CYS A 154 1.18 -1.26 7.34
N TYR A 155 0.69 -1.49 8.55
CA TYR A 155 -0.56 -0.98 9.12
C TYR A 155 -0.35 -0.53 10.57
N GLY A 156 -0.98 0.57 10.98
CA GLY A 156 -0.92 1.04 12.35
C GLY A 156 0.50 1.42 12.78
N PRO A 157 0.97 0.94 13.95
CA PRO A 157 2.32 1.25 14.45
C PRO A 157 3.45 0.84 13.49
N GLU A 158 3.21 -0.16 12.65
CA GLU A 158 4.19 -0.61 11.67
C GLU A 158 4.53 0.47 10.63
N LYS A 159 3.59 1.34 10.27
CA LYS A 159 3.87 2.49 9.40
C LYS A 159 4.91 3.43 10.01
N VAL A 160 4.78 3.73 11.29
CA VAL A 160 5.74 4.58 12.01
C VAL A 160 7.10 3.90 12.13
N ARG A 161 7.12 2.59 12.42
CA ARG A 161 8.37 1.82 12.48
C ARG A 161 9.12 1.88 11.15
N ARG A 162 8.42 1.62 10.03
CA ARG A 162 8.99 1.69 8.68
C ARG A 162 9.44 3.09 8.29
N LEU A 163 8.69 4.11 8.70
CA LEU A 163 9.08 5.49 8.48
C LEU A 163 10.41 5.82 9.17
N LYS A 164 10.58 5.37 10.43
CA LYS A 164 11.84 5.55 11.18
C LYS A 164 13.02 4.78 10.59
N GLU A 165 12.77 3.64 9.95
CA GLU A 165 13.81 2.84 9.30
C GLU A 165 14.18 3.38 7.91
N TRP A 166 13.32 4.21 7.30
CA TRP A 166 13.58 4.76 5.98
C TRP A 166 14.76 5.74 5.95
N GLY A 167 15.01 6.47 7.04
CA GLY A 167 16.13 7.39 7.12
C GLY A 167 16.17 8.18 8.43
N ASP A 168 17.18 9.03 8.55
CA ASP A 168 17.27 9.96 9.67
C ASP A 168 16.21 11.04 9.53
N LEU A 169 15.30 11.10 10.52
CA LEU A 169 14.19 12.04 10.56
C LEU A 169 14.45 13.24 11.46
N GLU A 170 15.64 13.33 12.09
CA GLU A 170 15.98 14.40 13.01
C GLU A 170 15.93 15.75 12.30
N GLY A 171 15.22 16.70 12.87
CA GLY A 171 15.03 18.03 12.29
C GLY A 171 14.09 18.10 11.07
N MET A 172 13.54 16.98 10.62
CA MET A 172 12.56 16.98 9.53
C MET A 172 11.16 17.33 10.02
N CYS A 173 10.51 18.30 9.37
CA CYS A 173 9.08 18.50 9.52
C CYS A 173 8.34 17.44 8.69
N ILE A 174 7.49 16.64 9.35
CA ILE A 174 6.75 15.52 8.76
C ILE A 174 5.29 15.92 8.63
N ILE A 175 4.74 15.80 7.42
CA ILE A 175 3.32 16.01 7.09
C ILE A 175 2.75 14.66 6.65
N ALA A 176 1.73 14.17 7.34
CA ALA A 176 1.15 12.86 7.06
C ALA A 176 -0.29 12.93 6.56
N TYR A 177 -0.63 12.04 5.64
CA TYR A 177 -1.94 11.92 5.02
C TYR A 177 -2.46 10.49 5.14
N GLY A 178 -3.67 10.35 5.69
CA GLY A 178 -4.27 9.03 5.89
C GLY A 178 -5.80 9.10 5.93
N ASP A 179 -6.49 7.97 5.84
CA ASP A 179 -7.94 7.94 5.78
C ASP A 179 -8.61 6.95 6.73
N SER A 180 -7.82 6.08 7.33
CA SER A 180 -8.30 4.93 8.07
C SER A 180 -7.74 4.85 9.50
N ARG A 181 -8.23 3.88 10.27
CA ARG A 181 -7.68 3.56 11.58
C ARG A 181 -6.21 3.10 11.51
N GLY A 182 -5.81 2.51 10.36
CA GLY A 182 -4.43 2.07 10.13
C GLY A 182 -3.42 3.19 9.99
N ASP A 183 -3.88 4.45 9.95
CA ASP A 183 -3.03 5.62 9.80
C ASP A 183 -2.94 6.45 11.09
N LYS A 184 -3.70 6.05 12.13
CA LYS A 184 -3.80 6.81 13.38
C LYS A 184 -2.44 7.13 13.99
N GLU A 185 -1.57 6.14 14.08
CA GLU A 185 -0.24 6.28 14.67
C GLU A 185 0.67 7.13 13.79
N LEU A 186 0.58 6.99 12.46
CA LEU A 186 1.32 7.81 11.51
C LEU A 186 0.90 9.28 11.57
N LEU A 187 -0.42 9.55 11.58
CA LEU A 187 -0.96 10.90 11.70
C LEU A 187 -0.62 11.56 13.04
N ALA A 188 -0.60 10.78 14.13
CA ALA A 188 -0.24 11.27 15.45
C ALA A 188 1.29 11.47 15.62
N TYR A 189 2.12 10.76 14.87
CA TYR A 189 3.58 10.87 14.88
C TYR A 189 4.06 12.09 14.09
N ALA A 190 3.35 12.49 13.04
CA ALA A 190 3.70 13.63 12.19
C ALA A 190 3.54 14.97 12.92
N ASN A 191 4.29 15.99 12.46
CA ASN A 191 4.11 17.37 12.91
C ASN A 191 2.73 17.91 12.48
N GLU A 192 2.24 17.47 11.32
CA GLU A 192 0.94 17.81 10.77
C GLU A 192 0.27 16.57 10.18
N GLY A 193 -0.91 16.21 10.67
CA GLY A 193 -1.65 15.02 10.23
C GLY A 193 -2.98 15.39 9.57
N HIS A 194 -3.19 14.94 8.33
CA HIS A 194 -4.41 15.18 7.54
C HIS A 194 -5.23 13.90 7.42
N TYR A 195 -6.39 13.88 8.07
CA TYR A 195 -7.33 12.77 7.98
C TYR A 195 -8.33 12.97 6.84
N LYS A 196 -8.40 12.03 5.89
CA LYS A 196 -9.28 12.06 4.70
C LYS A 196 -9.12 13.32 3.84
N PRO A 197 -7.88 13.74 3.50
CA PRO A 197 -7.60 15.06 2.95
C PRO A 197 -8.11 15.29 1.53
N PHE A 198 -8.26 14.22 0.74
CA PHE A 198 -8.56 14.31 -0.70
C PHE A 198 -9.99 13.85 -1.05
N ARG A 199 -10.93 13.93 -0.11
CA ARG A 199 -12.34 13.54 -0.30
C ARG A 199 -13.25 14.74 -0.46
#